data_e9f41fa2f9e7fe4bd25f39c631e3c855
#
_entry.id   e9f41fa2f9e7fe4bd25f39c631e3c855
#
_cell.length_a   1.000
_cell.length_b   1.000
_cell.length_c   1.000
_cell.angle_alpha   90.00
_cell.angle_beta   90.00
_cell.angle_gamma   90.00
#
_symmetry.space_group_name_H-M   'P 1'
#
loop_
_entity.id
_entity.type
_entity.pdbx_description
1 polymer ?
#
loop_
_entity_poly.entity_id
_entity_poly.type
_entity_poly.pdbx_seq_one_letter_code
_entity_poly.pdbx_strand_id
1 'polypeptide(L)'
;MEAFNSLKKYTSRYNRRLGIENTYANYEPKLNKDIPHLDITAYRMFPDYQFVYDKLFIANSQNIKAGDLRELHTIKPAYPFFIKPRYGHKTSSSKDCYKISSQQELVSHLHKNEMMWSEFINAREGMSDFVLINGEIVYQITYKYSKKQNGFADDWKYISPDTQPPPEIVSWVKRYMIGYTGALNVQYRSTIIIEVGLRFARGGIYIESTGNPLLVRTINDMWIHKTWNQRNQDKLKFEPYYSFKCWSPLPVVYLLPHHIIYGFLKRQGVLPLHDYYFEPTGTHSCIFYQFLHKDFKKGMQAKKQLERTVIAMNIIILTMVIVGILGIFISPRYGYGILLGACLLWLTSLINPLSILIKQLKHQKQFFM
;
A
#
# COMPACT_ATOMS: atom_id res chain seq x y z
N MET A 1 -12.91 9.19 22.93
CA MET A 1 -12.61 8.07 22.01
C MET A 1 -13.47 8.08 20.75
N GLU A 2 -14.79 8.25 20.83
CA GLU A 2 -15.67 8.29 19.64
C GLU A 2 -15.40 9.45 18.68
N ALA A 3 -15.15 10.66 19.18
CA ALA A 3 -14.78 11.81 18.36
C ALA A 3 -13.46 11.58 17.59
N PHE A 4 -12.49 10.91 18.23
CA PHE A 4 -11.21 10.56 17.61
C PHE A 4 -11.38 9.48 16.52
N ASN A 5 -12.23 8.48 16.77
CA ASN A 5 -12.56 7.46 15.80
C ASN A 5 -13.39 8.02 14.63
N SER A 6 -14.25 9.01 14.89
CA SER A 6 -14.98 9.74 13.87
C SER A 6 -14.05 10.58 13.01
N LEU A 7 -13.10 11.30 13.60
CA LEU A 7 -12.09 12.07 12.88
C LEU A 7 -11.18 11.17 12.03
N LYS A 8 -10.77 10.01 12.56
CA LYS A 8 -10.00 8.98 11.87
C LYS A 8 -10.77 8.39 10.68
N LYS A 9 -12.06 8.16 10.84
CA LYS A 9 -12.96 7.69 9.77
C LYS A 9 -13.20 8.76 8.70
N TYR A 10 -13.23 10.01 9.10
CA TYR A 10 -13.40 11.16 8.21
C TYR A 10 -12.13 11.45 7.40
N THR A 11 -10.96 11.46 8.03
CA THR A 11 -9.66 11.64 7.34
C THR A 11 -9.36 10.46 6.40
N SER A 12 -9.66 9.22 6.77
CA SER A 12 -9.52 8.05 5.90
C SER A 12 -10.45 8.12 4.68
N ARG A 13 -11.73 8.54 4.86
CA ARG A 13 -12.65 8.78 3.74
C ARG A 13 -12.24 9.96 2.87
N TYR A 14 -11.66 10.96 3.46
CA TYR A 14 -11.17 12.17 2.82
C TYR A 14 -9.96 11.85 1.92
N ASN A 15 -8.98 11.11 2.44
CA ASN A 15 -7.82 10.66 1.68
C ASN A 15 -8.22 9.76 0.49
N ARG A 16 -9.20 8.86 0.65
CA ARG A 16 -9.73 8.04 -0.45
C ARG A 16 -10.43 8.87 -1.53
N ARG A 17 -11.17 9.92 -1.15
CA ARG A 17 -11.84 10.82 -2.10
C ARG A 17 -10.86 11.74 -2.83
N LEU A 18 -9.71 12.05 -2.23
CA LEU A 18 -8.70 12.92 -2.81
C LEU A 18 -7.87 12.23 -3.90
N GLY A 19 -8.09 10.94 -4.18
CA GLY A 19 -7.33 10.21 -5.20
C GLY A 19 -5.84 10.04 -4.85
N ILE A 20 -5.45 10.33 -3.61
CA ILE A 20 -4.09 10.19 -3.10
C ILE A 20 -3.65 8.71 -3.13
N GLU A 21 -4.63 7.78 -3.14
CA GLU A 21 -4.38 6.36 -3.32
C GLU A 21 -4.11 5.98 -4.79
N ASN A 22 -4.42 6.85 -5.74
CA ASN A 22 -4.16 6.59 -7.15
C ASN A 22 -2.80 7.18 -7.55
N THR A 23 -1.76 6.42 -7.27
CA THR A 23 -0.38 6.75 -7.65
C THR A 23 -0.19 6.89 -9.16
N TYR A 24 -1.12 6.38 -9.96
CA TYR A 24 -1.09 6.50 -11.42
C TYR A 24 -1.56 7.85 -11.94
N ALA A 25 -2.28 8.62 -11.14
CA ALA A 25 -2.85 9.90 -11.57
C ALA A 25 -1.81 10.99 -11.85
N ASN A 26 -0.59 10.85 -11.33
CA ASN A 26 0.47 11.84 -11.41
C ASN A 26 1.47 11.62 -12.55
N TYR A 27 1.31 10.54 -13.34
CA TYR A 27 2.23 10.21 -14.44
C TYR A 27 1.75 10.76 -15.78
N GLU A 28 2.72 11.14 -16.62
CA GLU A 28 2.46 11.46 -18.03
C GLU A 28 3.27 10.50 -18.93
N PRO A 29 2.63 9.80 -19.87
CA PRO A 29 1.18 9.76 -20.11
C PRO A 29 0.42 9.13 -18.95
N LYS A 30 -0.83 9.54 -18.75
CA LYS A 30 -1.70 8.96 -17.71
C LYS A 30 -2.10 7.55 -18.09
N LEU A 31 -2.19 6.68 -17.09
CA LEU A 31 -2.79 5.37 -17.25
C LEU A 31 -4.29 5.55 -17.57
N ASN A 32 -4.82 4.71 -18.49
CA ASN A 32 -6.24 4.76 -18.83
C ASN A 32 -7.10 4.66 -17.57
N LYS A 33 -8.05 5.57 -17.43
CA LYS A 33 -8.93 5.69 -16.25
C LYS A 33 -9.79 4.44 -15.98
N ASP A 34 -10.02 3.64 -17.02
CA ASP A 34 -10.84 2.44 -16.93
C ASP A 34 -10.02 1.22 -16.43
N ILE A 35 -8.69 1.33 -16.33
CA ILE A 35 -7.86 0.31 -15.70
C ILE A 35 -8.10 0.35 -14.19
N PRO A 36 -8.59 -0.74 -13.58
CA PRO A 36 -8.92 -0.75 -12.16
C PRO A 36 -7.66 -0.60 -11.30
N HIS A 37 -7.71 0.28 -10.31
CA HIS A 37 -6.67 0.48 -9.31
C HIS A 37 -7.08 0.00 -7.91
N LEU A 38 -8.38 -0.30 -7.72
CA LEU A 38 -8.92 -0.83 -6.47
C LEU A 38 -9.45 -2.25 -6.68
N ASP A 39 -9.24 -3.12 -5.70
CA ASP A 39 -9.70 -4.50 -5.75
C ASP A 39 -11.23 -4.61 -5.88
N ILE A 40 -11.99 -3.73 -5.22
CA ILE A 40 -13.46 -3.73 -5.32
C ILE A 40 -13.95 -3.36 -6.73
N THR A 41 -13.24 -2.44 -7.41
CA THR A 41 -13.57 -2.07 -8.79
C THR A 41 -13.23 -3.21 -9.74
N ALA A 42 -12.04 -3.80 -9.60
CA ALA A 42 -11.59 -4.93 -10.39
C ALA A 42 -12.49 -6.16 -10.19
N TYR A 43 -12.89 -6.45 -8.95
CA TYR A 43 -13.83 -7.53 -8.62
C TYR A 43 -15.14 -7.41 -9.40
N ARG A 44 -15.71 -6.20 -9.49
CA ARG A 44 -16.95 -5.95 -10.23
C ARG A 44 -16.78 -5.99 -11.74
N MET A 45 -15.62 -5.59 -12.23
CA MET A 45 -15.30 -5.51 -13.66
C MET A 45 -15.09 -6.88 -14.30
N PHE A 46 -14.60 -7.86 -13.53
CA PHE A 46 -14.25 -9.19 -14.03
C PHE A 46 -15.02 -10.30 -13.31
N PRO A 47 -16.34 -10.45 -13.58
CA PRO A 47 -17.19 -11.40 -12.84
C PRO A 47 -16.74 -12.85 -12.97
N ASP A 48 -16.22 -13.28 -14.12
CA ASP A 48 -15.78 -14.65 -14.37
C ASP A 48 -14.48 -15.01 -13.62
N TYR A 49 -13.76 -14.01 -13.13
CA TYR A 49 -12.47 -14.18 -12.43
C TYR A 49 -12.53 -13.78 -10.96
N GLN A 50 -13.73 -13.58 -10.39
CA GLN A 50 -13.91 -13.20 -8.99
C GLN A 50 -13.33 -14.22 -8.00
N PHE A 51 -13.20 -15.49 -8.42
CA PHE A 51 -12.65 -16.56 -7.60
C PHE A 51 -11.22 -16.29 -7.11
N VAL A 52 -10.43 -15.47 -7.83
CA VAL A 52 -9.05 -15.14 -7.39
C VAL A 52 -9.03 -14.29 -6.11
N TYR A 53 -10.14 -13.66 -5.76
CA TYR A 53 -10.28 -12.90 -4.52
C TYR A 53 -10.67 -13.77 -3.32
N ASP A 54 -11.06 -15.03 -3.52
CA ASP A 54 -11.25 -16.00 -2.45
C ASP A 54 -9.91 -16.65 -2.07
N LYS A 55 -9.32 -16.19 -0.96
CA LYS A 55 -8.03 -16.70 -0.48
C LYS A 55 -8.08 -18.17 -0.07
N LEU A 56 -9.28 -18.70 0.21
CA LEU A 56 -9.47 -20.14 0.45
C LEU A 56 -9.33 -20.92 -0.87
N PHE A 57 -9.93 -20.45 -1.96
CA PHE A 57 -9.70 -21.00 -3.29
C PHE A 57 -8.20 -20.98 -3.64
N ILE A 58 -7.51 -19.85 -3.40
CA ILE A 58 -6.07 -19.72 -3.66
C ILE A 58 -5.29 -20.78 -2.89
N ALA A 59 -5.56 -20.96 -1.60
CA ALA A 59 -4.88 -21.98 -0.79
C ALA A 59 -5.14 -23.40 -1.32
N ASN A 60 -6.40 -23.75 -1.57
CA ASN A 60 -6.81 -25.08 -2.03
C ASN A 60 -6.24 -25.40 -3.42
N SER A 61 -6.15 -24.40 -4.32
CA SER A 61 -5.58 -24.58 -5.67
C SER A 61 -4.09 -24.98 -5.68
N GLN A 62 -3.43 -24.87 -4.52
CA GLN A 62 -2.01 -25.19 -4.32
C GLN A 62 -1.80 -26.31 -3.27
N ASN A 63 -2.87 -26.98 -2.83
CA ASN A 63 -2.85 -28.00 -1.79
C ASN A 63 -2.33 -27.50 -0.42
N ILE A 64 -2.52 -26.21 -0.12
CA ILE A 64 -2.20 -25.62 1.18
C ILE A 64 -3.32 -25.94 2.16
N LYS A 65 -2.96 -26.46 3.35
CA LYS A 65 -3.93 -26.73 4.41
C LYS A 65 -4.59 -25.42 4.84
N ALA A 66 -5.88 -25.29 4.58
CA ALA A 66 -6.67 -24.12 4.87
C ALA A 66 -8.15 -24.49 5.00
N GLY A 67 -8.93 -23.59 5.62
CA GLY A 67 -10.37 -23.76 5.75
C GLY A 67 -11.06 -22.50 6.26
N ASP A 68 -12.39 -22.54 6.37
CA ASP A 68 -13.15 -21.48 7.01
C ASP A 68 -12.79 -21.41 8.50
N LEU A 69 -12.75 -20.23 9.08
CA LEU A 69 -12.42 -20.05 10.51
C LEU A 69 -13.35 -20.85 11.42
N ARG A 70 -14.62 -21.02 11.03
CA ARG A 70 -15.63 -21.79 11.78
C ARG A 70 -15.32 -23.27 11.88
N GLU A 71 -14.55 -23.82 10.96
CA GLU A 71 -14.14 -25.24 10.99
C GLU A 71 -13.16 -25.56 12.15
N LEU A 72 -12.55 -24.53 12.75
CA LEU A 72 -11.64 -24.71 13.89
C LEU A 72 -12.32 -25.24 15.17
N HIS A 73 -13.64 -25.36 15.20
CA HIS A 73 -14.36 -26.10 16.23
C HIS A 73 -14.12 -27.61 16.13
N THR A 74 -13.88 -28.13 14.92
CA THR A 74 -13.69 -29.57 14.64
C THR A 74 -12.26 -29.88 14.19
N ILE A 75 -11.64 -28.99 13.43
CA ILE A 75 -10.28 -29.15 12.90
C ILE A 75 -9.29 -28.43 13.81
N LYS A 76 -8.21 -29.11 14.19
CA LYS A 76 -7.12 -28.55 15.01
C LYS A 76 -5.83 -28.49 14.18
N PRO A 77 -5.58 -27.37 13.45
CA PRO A 77 -4.30 -27.24 12.73
C PRO A 77 -3.13 -27.16 13.71
N ALA A 78 -1.96 -27.60 13.24
CA ALA A 78 -0.74 -27.44 14.03
C ALA A 78 -0.36 -25.96 14.16
N TYR A 79 0.09 -25.54 15.34
CA TYR A 79 0.63 -24.22 15.57
C TYR A 79 2.06 -24.08 15.03
N PRO A 80 2.47 -22.91 14.54
CA PRO A 80 1.62 -21.77 14.31
C PRO A 80 0.83 -21.89 12.99
N PHE A 81 -0.37 -21.32 12.95
CA PHE A 81 -1.12 -21.13 11.72
C PHE A 81 -1.55 -19.65 11.56
N PHE A 82 -2.17 -19.33 10.42
CA PHE A 82 -2.51 -17.95 10.09
C PHE A 82 -4.02 -17.77 9.93
N ILE A 83 -4.56 -16.70 10.50
CA ILE A 83 -5.96 -16.27 10.31
C ILE A 83 -5.96 -14.97 9.53
N LYS A 84 -6.79 -14.87 8.51
CA LYS A 84 -6.92 -13.70 7.66
C LYS A 84 -8.34 -13.58 7.08
N PRO A 85 -8.76 -12.36 6.65
CA PRO A 85 -10.01 -12.22 5.88
C PRO A 85 -9.96 -13.08 4.62
N ARG A 86 -11.04 -13.81 4.38
CA ARG A 86 -11.17 -14.72 3.24
C ARG A 86 -11.19 -13.96 1.92
N TYR A 87 -11.96 -12.86 1.84
CA TYR A 87 -12.21 -12.14 0.59
C TYR A 87 -11.31 -10.92 0.42
N GLY A 88 -10.34 -11.00 -0.51
CA GLY A 88 -9.32 -9.97 -0.73
C GLY A 88 -9.88 -8.62 -1.19
N HIS A 89 -10.98 -8.61 -1.97
CA HIS A 89 -11.59 -7.36 -2.47
C HIS A 89 -12.30 -6.53 -1.38
N LYS A 90 -12.60 -7.12 -0.21
CA LYS A 90 -13.22 -6.44 0.94
C LYS A 90 -12.21 -5.84 1.91
N THR A 91 -10.93 -6.18 1.78
CA THR A 91 -9.90 -5.83 2.75
C THR A 91 -8.71 -5.18 2.08
N SER A 92 -7.92 -4.45 2.84
CA SER A 92 -6.70 -3.82 2.37
C SER A 92 -5.63 -3.80 3.47
N SER A 93 -4.36 -3.76 3.05
CA SER A 93 -3.22 -3.48 3.93
C SER A 93 -3.06 -4.46 5.09
N SER A 94 -3.28 -5.76 4.84
CA SER A 94 -3.13 -6.86 5.84
C SER A 94 -3.95 -6.67 7.12
N LYS A 95 -5.02 -5.88 7.06
CA LYS A 95 -5.94 -5.71 8.19
C LYS A 95 -6.54 -7.06 8.58
N ASP A 96 -6.68 -7.29 9.87
CA ASP A 96 -7.25 -8.53 10.44
C ASP A 96 -6.49 -9.82 10.06
N CYS A 97 -5.17 -9.72 9.88
CA CYS A 97 -4.29 -10.84 9.64
C CYS A 97 -3.51 -11.18 10.93
N TYR A 98 -3.58 -12.43 11.40
CA TYR A 98 -3.02 -12.87 12.68
C TYR A 98 -2.26 -14.16 12.54
N LYS A 99 -1.04 -14.21 13.10
CA LYS A 99 -0.32 -15.46 13.35
C LYS A 99 -0.79 -15.99 14.69
N ILE A 100 -1.31 -17.20 14.71
CA ILE A 100 -1.83 -17.85 15.92
C ILE A 100 -0.83 -18.89 16.37
N SER A 101 -0.31 -18.72 17.57
CA SER A 101 0.72 -19.58 18.15
C SER A 101 0.20 -20.41 19.34
N SER A 102 -1.01 -20.14 19.82
CA SER A 102 -1.63 -20.83 20.95
C SER A 102 -3.16 -20.85 20.87
N GLN A 103 -3.78 -21.77 21.61
CA GLN A 103 -5.23 -21.82 21.76
C GLN A 103 -5.80 -20.55 22.38
N GLN A 104 -5.08 -19.95 23.33
CA GLN A 104 -5.52 -18.73 23.99
C GLN A 104 -5.64 -17.54 23.00
N GLU A 105 -4.66 -17.41 22.08
CA GLU A 105 -4.72 -16.41 21.02
C GLU A 105 -5.89 -16.67 20.07
N LEU A 106 -6.16 -17.93 19.73
CA LEU A 106 -7.24 -18.30 18.83
C LEU A 106 -8.61 -17.84 19.32
N VAL A 107 -8.92 -18.06 20.61
CA VAL A 107 -10.23 -17.75 21.19
C VAL A 107 -10.66 -16.30 20.94
N SER A 108 -9.72 -15.37 20.99
CA SER A 108 -10.00 -13.93 20.78
C SER A 108 -10.42 -13.58 19.35
N HIS A 109 -10.27 -14.51 18.39
CA HIS A 109 -10.54 -14.31 16.98
C HIS A 109 -11.72 -15.13 16.43
N LEU A 110 -12.20 -16.14 17.14
CA LEU A 110 -13.25 -17.06 16.67
C LEU A 110 -14.59 -16.38 16.35
N HIS A 111 -14.86 -15.21 16.93
CA HIS A 111 -16.09 -14.45 16.69
C HIS A 111 -16.09 -13.64 15.37
N LYS A 112 -14.98 -13.62 14.65
CA LYS A 112 -14.84 -12.83 13.41
C LYS A 112 -15.48 -13.54 12.23
N ASN A 113 -16.27 -12.80 11.45
CA ASN A 113 -16.94 -13.31 10.27
C ASN A 113 -16.07 -13.18 9.00
N GLU A 114 -16.36 -13.99 8.00
CA GLU A 114 -15.67 -13.99 6.70
C GLU A 114 -14.14 -14.17 6.80
N MET A 115 -13.70 -14.91 7.81
CA MET A 115 -12.29 -15.24 8.02
C MET A 115 -11.99 -16.66 7.60
N MET A 116 -10.75 -16.89 7.22
CA MET A 116 -10.20 -18.21 6.96
C MET A 116 -8.94 -18.45 7.82
N TRP A 117 -8.62 -19.71 8.02
CA TRP A 117 -7.32 -20.14 8.53
C TRP A 117 -6.49 -20.77 7.40
N SER A 118 -5.19 -20.73 7.51
CA SER A 118 -4.26 -21.47 6.67
C SER A 118 -3.00 -21.83 7.45
N GLU A 119 -2.28 -22.84 7.03
CA GLU A 119 -0.95 -23.11 7.57
C GLU A 119 -0.04 -21.87 7.44
N PHE A 120 0.89 -21.72 8.39
CA PHE A 120 1.80 -20.58 8.41
C PHE A 120 2.99 -20.84 7.48
N ILE A 121 3.07 -20.01 6.43
CA ILE A 121 4.16 -20.09 5.46
C ILE A 121 5.31 -19.19 5.94
N ASN A 122 6.35 -19.82 6.51
CA ASN A 122 7.54 -19.13 6.99
C ASN A 122 8.56 -18.94 5.86
N ALA A 123 8.22 -18.11 4.88
CA ALA A 123 9.09 -17.84 3.75
C ALA A 123 9.08 -16.34 3.41
N ARG A 124 10.08 -15.92 2.63
CA ARG A 124 10.19 -14.54 2.16
C ARG A 124 9.02 -14.22 1.24
N GLU A 125 8.43 -13.06 1.44
CA GLU A 125 7.38 -12.54 0.59
C GLU A 125 7.95 -11.95 -0.70
N GLY A 126 7.22 -12.15 -1.78
CA GLY A 126 7.44 -11.57 -3.09
C GLY A 126 6.11 -11.18 -3.72
N MET A 127 6.17 -10.45 -4.80
CA MET A 127 5.01 -10.03 -5.56
C MET A 127 5.37 -9.88 -7.01
N SER A 128 4.45 -10.21 -7.90
CA SER A 128 4.61 -9.95 -9.34
C SER A 128 3.34 -9.33 -9.90
N ASP A 129 3.54 -8.36 -10.78
CA ASP A 129 2.49 -7.85 -11.66
C ASP A 129 2.64 -8.49 -13.02
N PHE A 130 1.54 -8.94 -13.58
CA PHE A 130 1.44 -9.49 -14.92
C PHE A 130 0.47 -8.67 -15.75
N VAL A 131 0.73 -8.60 -17.05
CA VAL A 131 -0.24 -8.18 -18.07
C VAL A 131 -0.57 -9.40 -18.88
N LEU A 132 -1.86 -9.73 -18.97
CA LEU A 132 -2.34 -10.88 -19.72
C LEU A 132 -3.24 -10.43 -20.87
N ILE A 133 -3.17 -11.19 -21.97
CA ILE A 133 -4.09 -11.10 -23.09
C ILE A 133 -4.57 -12.51 -23.38
N ASN A 134 -5.88 -12.73 -23.26
CA ASN A 134 -6.51 -14.03 -23.47
C ASN A 134 -5.82 -15.17 -22.69
N GLY A 135 -5.38 -14.88 -21.44
CA GLY A 135 -4.67 -15.82 -20.56
C GLY A 135 -3.15 -15.93 -20.80
N GLU A 136 -2.64 -15.38 -21.89
CA GLU A 136 -1.20 -15.37 -22.19
C GLU A 136 -0.50 -14.21 -21.48
N ILE A 137 0.61 -14.49 -20.78
CA ILE A 137 1.42 -13.48 -20.13
C ILE A 137 2.25 -12.75 -21.18
N VAL A 138 1.93 -11.48 -21.44
CA VAL A 138 2.63 -10.62 -22.40
C VAL A 138 3.67 -9.72 -21.75
N TYR A 139 3.55 -9.48 -20.43
CA TYR A 139 4.48 -8.64 -19.68
C TYR A 139 4.45 -9.00 -18.19
N GLN A 140 5.58 -8.85 -17.51
CA GLN A 140 5.69 -9.13 -16.08
C GLN A 140 6.75 -8.27 -15.41
N ILE A 141 6.49 -7.93 -14.14
CA ILE A 141 7.42 -7.26 -13.23
C ILE A 141 7.37 -7.94 -11.88
N THR A 142 8.53 -8.20 -11.28
CA THR A 142 8.63 -8.86 -9.99
C THR A 142 9.26 -7.96 -8.95
N TYR A 143 8.68 -7.98 -7.75
CA TYR A 143 9.09 -7.20 -6.59
C TYR A 143 9.68 -8.12 -5.52
N LYS A 144 10.81 -7.72 -4.93
CA LYS A 144 11.35 -8.33 -3.71
C LYS A 144 11.02 -7.47 -2.51
N TYR A 145 10.64 -8.12 -1.42
CA TYR A 145 10.34 -7.44 -0.16
C TYR A 145 11.50 -7.53 0.83
N SER A 146 11.57 -6.60 1.77
CA SER A 146 12.46 -6.69 2.92
C SER A 146 12.17 -7.95 3.74
N LYS A 147 13.21 -8.52 4.37
CA LYS A 147 13.03 -9.65 5.29
C LYS A 147 12.25 -9.24 6.54
N LYS A 148 12.48 -8.02 7.02
CA LYS A 148 11.83 -7.46 8.19
C LYS A 148 10.60 -6.70 7.72
N GLN A 149 9.46 -7.04 8.29
CA GLN A 149 8.21 -6.33 8.12
C GLN A 149 7.89 -5.63 9.44
N ASN A 150 7.58 -4.34 9.38
CA ASN A 150 7.15 -3.59 10.54
C ASN A 150 5.62 -3.66 10.62
N GLY A 151 5.11 -4.60 11.43
CA GLY A 151 3.69 -4.96 11.42
C GLY A 151 3.35 -5.74 10.15
N PHE A 152 2.45 -5.21 9.34
CA PHE A 152 1.96 -5.86 8.11
C PHE A 152 2.52 -5.26 6.81
N ALA A 153 3.47 -4.34 6.88
CA ALA A 153 4.06 -3.76 5.70
C ALA A 153 5.58 -3.90 5.70
N ASP A 154 6.10 -4.00 4.50
CA ASP A 154 7.52 -4.07 4.23
C ASP A 154 8.22 -2.74 4.56
N ASP A 155 9.48 -2.81 5.00
CA ASP A 155 10.34 -1.62 5.14
C ASP A 155 10.75 -1.05 3.79
N TRP A 156 10.94 -1.94 2.81
CA TRP A 156 11.23 -1.59 1.43
C TRP A 156 10.82 -2.70 0.47
N LYS A 157 10.55 -2.31 -0.77
CA LYS A 157 10.42 -3.19 -1.93
C LYS A 157 11.52 -2.87 -2.92
N TYR A 158 11.93 -3.88 -3.68
CA TYR A 158 12.90 -3.73 -4.74
C TYR A 158 12.36 -4.27 -6.05
N ILE A 159 12.55 -3.52 -7.12
CA ILE A 159 12.23 -3.92 -8.48
C ILE A 159 13.48 -3.88 -9.35
N SER A 160 13.68 -4.94 -10.13
CA SER A 160 14.78 -5.05 -11.09
C SER A 160 14.32 -5.86 -12.29
N PRO A 161 14.81 -5.53 -13.50
CA PRO A 161 14.54 -6.32 -14.71
C PRO A 161 15.00 -7.78 -14.59
N ASP A 162 16.06 -8.02 -13.80
CA ASP A 162 16.62 -9.36 -13.60
C ASP A 162 15.84 -10.23 -12.61
N THR A 163 14.83 -9.64 -11.95
CA THR A 163 14.00 -10.37 -10.98
C THR A 163 12.83 -11.01 -11.71
N GLN A 164 12.79 -12.33 -11.74
CA GLN A 164 11.70 -13.11 -12.34
C GLN A 164 10.79 -13.70 -11.26
N PRO A 165 9.50 -13.91 -11.56
CA PRO A 165 8.61 -14.65 -10.68
C PRO A 165 9.04 -16.12 -10.62
N PRO A 166 8.78 -16.81 -9.49
CA PRO A 166 8.97 -18.25 -9.43
C PRO A 166 8.16 -18.97 -10.53
N PRO A 167 8.70 -20.06 -11.14
CA PRO A 167 8.00 -20.81 -12.18
C PRO A 167 6.63 -21.34 -11.77
N GLU A 168 6.47 -21.71 -10.49
CA GLU A 168 5.20 -22.18 -9.93
C GLU A 168 4.12 -21.10 -9.99
N ILE A 169 4.50 -19.84 -9.75
CA ILE A 169 3.58 -18.69 -9.85
C ILE A 169 3.13 -18.51 -11.30
N VAL A 170 4.07 -18.57 -12.25
CA VAL A 170 3.77 -18.48 -13.69
C VAL A 170 2.85 -19.62 -14.13
N SER A 171 3.12 -20.84 -13.67
CA SER A 171 2.32 -22.03 -13.98
C SER A 171 0.89 -21.90 -13.42
N TRP A 172 0.74 -21.39 -12.20
CA TRP A 172 -0.56 -21.11 -11.61
C TRP A 172 -1.34 -20.07 -12.43
N VAL A 173 -0.68 -18.97 -12.82
CA VAL A 173 -1.31 -17.92 -13.65
C VAL A 173 -1.80 -18.49 -14.96
N LYS A 174 -0.97 -19.24 -15.67
CA LYS A 174 -1.35 -19.88 -16.94
C LYS A 174 -2.53 -20.86 -16.79
N ARG A 175 -2.58 -21.59 -15.67
CA ARG A 175 -3.62 -22.58 -15.42
C ARG A 175 -4.98 -21.96 -15.10
N TYR A 176 -5.01 -20.89 -14.28
CA TYR A 176 -6.25 -20.36 -13.72
C TYR A 176 -6.75 -19.07 -14.39
N MET A 177 -5.89 -18.41 -15.18
CA MET A 177 -6.26 -17.14 -15.84
C MET A 177 -6.53 -17.30 -17.33
N ILE A 178 -6.95 -18.50 -17.77
CA ILE A 178 -7.31 -18.78 -19.18
C ILE A 178 -8.39 -17.79 -19.62
N GLY A 179 -8.18 -17.13 -20.76
CA GLY A 179 -9.12 -16.15 -21.33
C GLY A 179 -9.07 -14.76 -20.69
N TYR A 180 -8.40 -14.57 -19.54
CA TYR A 180 -8.31 -13.27 -18.88
C TYR A 180 -7.46 -12.29 -19.71
N THR A 181 -7.99 -11.05 -19.85
CA THR A 181 -7.24 -9.93 -20.43
C THR A 181 -7.26 -8.75 -19.48
N GLY A 182 -6.08 -8.39 -18.95
CA GLY A 182 -5.96 -7.31 -17.96
C GLY A 182 -4.68 -7.38 -17.14
N ALA A 183 -4.65 -6.58 -16.08
CA ALA A 183 -3.58 -6.59 -15.09
C ALA A 183 -3.88 -7.61 -13.99
N LEU A 184 -2.86 -8.32 -13.53
CA LEU A 184 -2.94 -9.29 -12.45
C LEU A 184 -1.79 -9.06 -11.48
N ASN A 185 -2.10 -8.84 -10.21
CA ASN A 185 -1.14 -8.78 -9.12
C ASN A 185 -1.16 -10.08 -8.32
N VAL A 186 -0.03 -10.71 -8.14
CA VAL A 186 0.11 -11.96 -7.38
C VAL A 186 1.11 -11.78 -6.26
N GLN A 187 0.68 -11.96 -5.02
CA GLN A 187 1.52 -11.98 -3.83
C GLN A 187 1.78 -13.42 -3.40
N TYR A 188 3.01 -13.71 -3.05
CA TYR A 188 3.42 -15.08 -2.70
C TYR A 188 4.51 -15.08 -1.62
N ARG A 189 4.67 -16.22 -0.96
CA ARG A 189 5.80 -16.51 -0.07
C ARG A 189 6.56 -17.70 -0.60
N SER A 190 7.83 -17.48 -1.00
CA SER A 190 8.59 -18.42 -1.84
C SER A 190 7.82 -18.72 -3.12
N THR A 191 7.30 -19.92 -3.28
CA THR A 191 6.54 -20.40 -4.45
C THR A 191 5.03 -20.49 -4.19
N ILE A 192 4.56 -20.10 -3.00
CA ILE A 192 3.17 -20.26 -2.56
C ILE A 192 2.43 -18.93 -2.67
N ILE A 193 1.40 -18.86 -3.48
CA ILE A 193 0.53 -17.71 -3.64
C ILE A 193 -0.31 -17.52 -2.36
N ILE A 194 -0.35 -16.30 -1.86
CA ILE A 194 -1.11 -15.91 -0.65
C ILE A 194 -2.26 -14.96 -0.93
N GLU A 195 -2.18 -14.21 -2.04
CA GLU A 195 -3.21 -13.25 -2.47
C GLU A 195 -3.07 -12.95 -3.96
N VAL A 196 -4.20 -12.75 -4.63
CA VAL A 196 -4.28 -12.35 -6.04
C VAL A 196 -5.26 -11.19 -6.18
N GLY A 197 -4.96 -10.24 -7.08
CA GLY A 197 -5.83 -9.13 -7.41
C GLY A 197 -5.82 -8.84 -8.91
N LEU A 198 -6.98 -8.51 -9.48
CA LEU A 198 -7.17 -8.22 -10.91
C LEU A 198 -6.81 -6.75 -11.24
N ARG A 199 -5.67 -6.30 -10.75
CA ARG A 199 -5.14 -4.94 -10.91
C ARG A 199 -3.63 -4.95 -10.72
N PHE A 200 -2.95 -3.86 -11.03
CA PHE A 200 -1.54 -3.69 -10.70
C PHE A 200 -1.31 -3.49 -9.20
N ALA A 201 -0.09 -3.75 -8.75
CA ALA A 201 0.35 -3.42 -7.40
C ALA A 201 0.10 -1.94 -7.08
N ARG A 202 -0.33 -1.68 -5.86
CA ARG A 202 -0.42 -0.31 -5.37
C ARG A 202 0.96 0.32 -5.25
N GLY A 203 1.05 1.61 -5.59
CA GLY A 203 2.27 2.36 -5.46
C GLY A 203 2.97 2.65 -6.79
N GLY A 204 2.52 2.07 -7.92
CA GLY A 204 2.98 2.43 -9.26
C GLY A 204 4.50 2.34 -9.50
N ILE A 205 5.23 1.64 -8.62
CA ILE A 205 6.70 1.56 -8.66
C ILE A 205 7.22 1.04 -10.00
N TYR A 206 6.46 0.19 -10.68
CA TYR A 206 6.85 -0.36 -11.97
C TYR A 206 6.89 0.73 -13.07
N ILE A 207 6.02 1.75 -13.00
CA ILE A 207 6.02 2.88 -13.94
C ILE A 207 7.28 3.71 -13.72
N GLU A 208 7.59 3.99 -12.45
CA GLU A 208 8.76 4.78 -12.08
C GLU A 208 10.06 4.07 -12.40
N SER A 209 10.13 2.77 -12.16
CA SER A 209 11.34 1.99 -12.40
C SER A 209 11.69 1.88 -13.88
N THR A 210 10.70 2.01 -14.78
CA THR A 210 11.00 2.07 -16.20
C THR A 210 11.51 3.43 -16.63
N GLY A 211 11.07 4.51 -15.97
CA GLY A 211 11.31 5.89 -16.42
C GLY A 211 10.88 6.09 -17.89
N ASN A 212 10.05 5.19 -18.42
CA ASN A 212 9.73 5.09 -19.84
C ASN A 212 8.23 5.26 -20.08
N PRO A 213 7.78 6.41 -20.62
CA PRO A 213 6.38 6.63 -20.96
C PRO A 213 5.80 5.57 -21.92
N LEU A 214 6.66 4.86 -22.65
CA LEU A 214 6.27 3.82 -23.59
C LEU A 214 5.55 2.66 -22.88
N LEU A 215 5.93 2.29 -21.66
CA LEU A 215 5.23 1.26 -20.89
C LEU A 215 3.77 1.63 -20.65
N VAL A 216 3.53 2.86 -20.20
CA VAL A 216 2.16 3.33 -19.93
C VAL A 216 1.33 3.35 -21.21
N ARG A 217 1.91 3.82 -22.34
CA ARG A 217 1.23 3.78 -23.64
C ARG A 217 0.92 2.35 -24.07
N THR A 218 1.87 1.44 -23.95
CA THR A 218 1.67 0.03 -24.33
C THR A 218 0.60 -0.65 -23.45
N ILE A 219 0.54 -0.35 -22.16
CA ILE A 219 -0.52 -0.82 -21.26
C ILE A 219 -1.88 -0.22 -21.67
N ASN A 220 -1.93 1.06 -21.99
CA ASN A 220 -3.17 1.71 -22.45
C ASN A 220 -3.66 1.11 -23.77
N ASP A 221 -2.76 0.88 -24.72
CA ASP A 221 -3.06 0.25 -26.02
C ASP A 221 -3.59 -1.18 -25.81
N MET A 222 -2.95 -1.96 -24.93
CA MET A 222 -3.43 -3.29 -24.55
C MET A 222 -4.83 -3.22 -23.96
N TRP A 223 -5.10 -2.25 -23.08
CA TRP A 223 -6.41 -2.11 -22.47
C TRP A 223 -7.51 -1.82 -23.48
N ILE A 224 -7.23 -0.92 -24.45
CA ILE A 224 -8.19 -0.48 -25.47
C ILE A 224 -8.33 -1.53 -26.57
N HIS A 225 -7.22 -2.01 -27.12
CA HIS A 225 -7.20 -2.81 -28.33
C HIS A 225 -7.03 -4.32 -28.08
N LYS A 226 -6.80 -4.73 -26.83
CA LYS A 226 -6.56 -6.13 -26.43
C LYS A 226 -5.36 -6.76 -27.15
N THR A 227 -4.37 -5.94 -27.52
CA THR A 227 -3.14 -6.36 -28.21
C THR A 227 -1.92 -5.81 -27.47
N TRP A 228 -0.83 -6.58 -27.46
CA TRP A 228 0.45 -6.15 -26.91
C TRP A 228 1.44 -5.85 -28.03
N ASN A 229 1.98 -4.64 -28.03
CA ASN A 229 2.98 -4.26 -29.01
C ASN A 229 4.36 -4.79 -28.62
N GLN A 230 4.72 -5.98 -29.14
CA GLN A 230 5.99 -6.63 -28.85
C GLN A 230 7.19 -5.77 -29.23
N ARG A 231 7.11 -4.95 -30.30
CA ARG A 231 8.18 -4.03 -30.71
C ARG A 231 8.49 -2.96 -29.66
N ASN A 232 7.51 -2.64 -28.82
CA ASN A 232 7.72 -1.71 -27.70
C ASN A 232 8.44 -2.39 -26.54
N GLN A 233 8.26 -3.69 -26.34
CA GLN A 233 8.85 -4.42 -25.22
C GLN A 233 10.38 -4.34 -25.25
N ASP A 234 11.01 -4.45 -26.40
CA ASP A 234 12.47 -4.37 -26.54
C ASP A 234 13.02 -2.97 -26.23
N LYS A 235 12.15 -1.96 -26.26
CA LYS A 235 12.47 -0.57 -25.97
C LYS A 235 12.17 -0.18 -24.51
N LEU A 236 11.52 -1.07 -23.74
CA LEU A 236 11.24 -0.83 -22.32
C LEU A 236 12.53 -0.95 -21.53
N LYS A 237 13.01 0.18 -21.03
CA LYS A 237 14.19 0.23 -20.17
C LYS A 237 13.73 0.20 -18.72
N PHE A 238 14.26 -0.77 -17.99
CA PHE A 238 14.08 -0.84 -16.55
C PHE A 238 15.29 -0.26 -15.86
N GLU A 239 15.03 0.57 -14.86
CA GLU A 239 16.04 0.94 -13.89
C GLU A 239 15.65 0.32 -12.54
N PRO A 240 16.61 -0.29 -11.82
CA PRO A 240 16.31 -0.85 -10.52
C PRO A 240 16.02 0.26 -9.51
N TYR A 241 14.94 0.09 -8.75
CA TYR A 241 14.54 1.00 -7.68
C TYR A 241 14.21 0.26 -6.41
N TYR A 242 14.48 0.91 -5.30
CA TYR A 242 13.95 0.57 -3.98
C TYR A 242 12.82 1.53 -3.64
N SER A 243 11.69 0.99 -3.19
CA SER A 243 10.59 1.76 -2.61
C SER A 243 10.67 1.67 -1.11
N PHE A 244 10.72 2.81 -0.43
CA PHE A 244 10.84 2.92 1.02
C PHE A 244 9.55 3.50 1.60
N LYS A 245 9.00 2.83 2.63
CA LYS A 245 7.88 3.34 3.40
C LYS A 245 8.37 3.93 4.71
N CYS A 246 7.95 5.15 5.00
CA CYS A 246 8.28 5.85 6.23
C CYS A 246 7.16 5.67 7.26
N TRP A 247 7.54 5.29 8.47
CA TRP A 247 6.65 4.93 9.55
C TRP A 247 6.68 5.93 10.69
N SER A 248 5.53 6.16 11.32
CA SER A 248 5.43 6.80 12.61
C SER A 248 4.81 5.84 13.62
N PRO A 249 5.40 5.65 14.81
CA PRO A 249 4.82 4.82 15.87
C PRO A 249 3.60 5.49 16.53
N LEU A 250 3.44 6.79 16.33
CA LEU A 250 2.31 7.56 16.85
C LEU A 250 1.31 7.86 15.74
N PRO A 251 0.00 7.98 16.04
CA PRO A 251 -0.90 8.61 15.10
C PRO A 251 -0.31 9.98 14.77
N VAL A 252 -0.03 10.21 13.50
CA VAL A 252 0.66 11.42 13.06
C VAL A 252 -0.23 12.62 13.37
N VAL A 253 0.14 13.36 14.39
CA VAL A 253 -0.51 14.61 14.77
C VAL A 253 0.04 15.76 13.94
N TYR A 254 1.32 15.63 13.52
CA TYR A 254 2.01 16.61 12.69
C TYR A 254 2.70 15.94 11.52
N LEU A 255 2.32 16.31 10.32
CA LEU A 255 3.01 15.97 9.07
C LEU A 255 3.82 17.18 8.61
N LEU A 256 5.08 16.95 8.27
CA LEU A 256 5.88 17.98 7.63
C LEU A 256 5.19 18.45 6.34
N PRO A 257 5.15 19.77 6.08
CA PRO A 257 4.63 20.29 4.82
C PRO A 257 5.31 19.63 3.62
N HIS A 258 4.54 19.30 2.59
CA HIS A 258 5.00 18.58 1.41
C HIS A 258 6.26 19.19 0.79
N HIS A 259 6.33 20.51 0.67
CA HIS A 259 7.50 21.21 0.12
C HIS A 259 8.77 21.04 0.96
N ILE A 260 8.65 20.88 2.28
CA ILE A 260 9.77 20.60 3.17
C ILE A 260 10.27 19.19 2.95
N ILE A 261 9.34 18.22 2.93
CA ILE A 261 9.69 16.80 2.65
C ILE A 261 10.31 16.70 1.26
N TYR A 262 9.69 17.30 0.26
CA TYR A 262 10.20 17.31 -1.12
C TYR A 262 11.60 17.91 -1.20
N GLY A 263 11.81 19.11 -0.62
CA GLY A 263 13.11 19.76 -0.60
C GLY A 263 14.18 18.97 0.13
N PHE A 264 13.80 18.30 1.22
CA PHE A 264 14.70 17.38 1.96
C PHE A 264 15.08 16.18 1.11
N LEU A 265 14.12 15.46 0.55
CA LEU A 265 14.35 14.25 -0.23
C LEU A 265 15.10 14.54 -1.53
N LYS A 266 14.78 15.66 -2.20
CA LYS A 266 15.51 16.10 -3.40
C LYS A 266 17.00 16.29 -3.12
N ARG A 267 17.38 16.87 -1.97
CA ARG A 267 18.79 17.01 -1.55
C ARG A 267 19.46 15.66 -1.29
N GLN A 268 18.71 14.63 -0.98
CA GLN A 268 19.18 13.24 -0.81
C GLN A 268 19.23 12.45 -2.13
N GLY A 269 18.92 13.10 -3.27
CA GLY A 269 18.88 12.42 -4.57
C GLY A 269 17.69 11.47 -4.75
N VAL A 270 16.62 11.67 -3.99
CA VAL A 270 15.40 10.88 -4.09
C VAL A 270 14.54 11.43 -5.21
N LEU A 271 14.29 10.62 -6.22
CA LEU A 271 13.40 10.89 -7.35
C LEU A 271 12.94 9.55 -7.91
N PRO A 272 11.69 9.39 -8.32
CA PRO A 272 10.51 10.20 -8.04
C PRO A 272 9.97 10.01 -6.63
N LEU A 273 8.93 10.75 -6.27
CA LEU A 273 8.31 10.73 -4.95
C LEU A 273 6.86 10.25 -5.06
N HIS A 274 6.47 9.38 -4.14
CA HIS A 274 5.07 9.01 -3.92
C HIS A 274 4.62 9.46 -2.55
N ASP A 275 3.51 10.17 -2.50
CA ASP A 275 2.88 10.60 -1.27
C ASP A 275 1.80 9.61 -0.86
N TYR A 276 1.94 9.01 0.31
CA TYR A 276 0.82 8.42 1.02
C TYR A 276 0.51 9.30 2.20
N TYR A 277 -0.67 9.84 2.23
CA TYR A 277 -1.16 10.45 3.42
C TYR A 277 -1.90 9.41 4.24
N PHE A 278 -1.26 8.95 5.32
CA PHE A 278 -1.91 8.32 6.43
C PHE A 278 -2.63 6.99 6.12
N GLU A 279 -1.92 5.92 5.96
CA GLU A 279 -2.49 4.58 6.02
C GLU A 279 -2.28 4.01 7.43
N PRO A 280 -3.35 3.98 8.29
CA PRO A 280 -3.23 3.31 9.57
C PRO A 280 -3.09 1.82 9.31
N THR A 281 -2.00 1.24 9.79
CA THR A 281 -1.87 -0.20 9.88
C THR A 281 -2.64 -0.70 11.09
N GLY A 282 -3.06 -1.96 11.11
CA GLY A 282 -3.78 -2.56 12.23
C GLY A 282 -3.02 -2.55 13.55
N THR A 283 -1.75 -2.15 13.55
CA THR A 283 -0.89 -1.86 14.68
C THR A 283 -0.91 -0.36 15.02
N HIS A 284 -0.30 0.04 16.12
CA HIS A 284 -0.25 1.44 16.59
C HIS A 284 0.60 2.37 15.71
N SER A 285 1.08 1.91 14.57
CA SER A 285 1.91 2.68 13.65
C SER A 285 1.16 3.07 12.37
N CYS A 286 1.62 4.10 11.68
CA CYS A 286 1.09 4.51 10.38
C CYS A 286 2.22 4.75 9.38
N ILE A 287 1.92 4.49 8.10
CA ILE A 287 2.75 4.95 6.98
C ILE A 287 2.36 6.39 6.73
N PHE A 288 3.32 7.30 6.74
CA PHE A 288 3.06 8.71 6.46
C PHE A 288 3.66 9.18 5.13
N TYR A 289 4.63 8.44 4.60
CA TYR A 289 5.27 8.76 3.33
C TYR A 289 5.86 7.53 2.66
N GLN A 290 5.91 7.54 1.32
CA GLN A 290 6.63 6.55 0.51
C GLN A 290 7.42 7.26 -0.58
N PHE A 291 8.64 6.81 -0.83
CA PHE A 291 9.49 7.34 -1.88
C PHE A 291 10.35 6.26 -2.54
N LEU A 292 10.93 6.59 -3.69
CA LEU A 292 11.81 5.70 -4.44
C LEU A 292 13.23 6.20 -4.43
N HIS A 293 14.19 5.27 -4.43
CA HIS A 293 15.61 5.57 -4.55
C HIS A 293 16.35 4.44 -5.27
N LYS A 294 17.32 4.78 -6.15
CA LYS A 294 18.14 3.78 -6.86
C LYS A 294 19.17 3.12 -5.94
N ASP A 295 19.70 3.86 -4.97
CA ASP A 295 20.70 3.38 -4.01
C ASP A 295 20.04 3.01 -2.68
N PHE A 296 20.21 1.75 -2.27
CA PHE A 296 19.63 1.21 -1.04
C PHE A 296 20.11 1.94 0.22
N LYS A 297 21.43 2.17 0.33
CA LYS A 297 22.00 2.77 1.54
C LYS A 297 21.54 4.21 1.72
N LYS A 298 21.56 5.00 0.65
CA LYS A 298 21.08 6.39 0.64
C LYS A 298 19.57 6.46 0.90
N GLY A 299 18.78 5.57 0.28
CA GLY A 299 17.35 5.48 0.51
C GLY A 299 17.03 5.14 1.97
N MET A 300 17.70 4.15 2.57
CA MET A 300 17.53 3.81 3.99
C MET A 300 17.97 4.96 4.92
N GLN A 301 19.00 5.70 4.57
CA GLN A 301 19.43 6.88 5.33
C GLN A 301 18.36 7.98 5.27
N ALA A 302 17.86 8.30 4.08
CA ALA A 302 16.79 9.28 3.89
C ALA A 302 15.52 8.88 4.65
N LYS A 303 15.11 7.60 4.59
CA LYS A 303 13.99 7.05 5.37
C LYS A 303 14.17 7.32 6.87
N LYS A 304 15.31 6.90 7.45
CA LYS A 304 15.58 7.06 8.88
C LYS A 304 15.61 8.52 9.32
N GLN A 305 16.19 9.41 8.51
CA GLN A 305 16.21 10.84 8.81
C GLN A 305 14.81 11.43 8.79
N LEU A 306 13.98 11.10 7.78
CA LEU A 306 12.62 11.60 7.69
C LEU A 306 11.75 11.10 8.85
N GLU A 307 11.83 9.81 9.20
CA GLU A 307 11.13 9.24 10.35
C GLU A 307 11.51 9.93 11.65
N ARG A 308 12.83 10.12 11.92
CA ARG A 308 13.31 10.81 13.10
C ARG A 308 12.84 12.26 13.16
N THR A 309 12.84 12.98 12.02
CA THR A 309 12.38 14.36 11.95
C THR A 309 10.90 14.48 12.30
N VAL A 310 10.06 13.59 11.73
CA VAL A 310 8.62 13.59 12.01
C VAL A 310 8.35 13.26 13.48
N ILE A 311 9.06 12.27 14.05
CA ILE A 311 8.92 11.92 15.46
C ILE A 311 9.35 13.10 16.36
N ALA A 312 10.49 13.72 16.09
CA ALA A 312 11.00 14.86 16.87
C ALA A 312 10.00 16.03 16.85
N MET A 313 9.44 16.37 15.68
CA MET A 313 8.43 17.42 15.57
C MET A 313 7.17 17.12 16.35
N ASN A 314 6.70 15.87 16.35
CA ASN A 314 5.56 15.46 17.15
C ASN A 314 5.85 15.56 18.65
N ILE A 315 7.04 15.17 19.09
CA ILE A 315 7.47 15.32 20.49
C ILE A 315 7.52 16.79 20.89
N ILE A 316 8.09 17.66 20.04
CA ILE A 316 8.17 19.10 20.30
C ILE A 316 6.76 19.67 20.50
N ILE A 317 5.82 19.39 19.60
CA ILE A 317 4.46 19.90 19.69
C ILE A 317 3.76 19.38 20.95
N LEU A 318 3.88 18.09 21.26
CA LEU A 318 3.30 17.51 22.46
C LEU A 318 3.88 18.15 23.73
N THR A 319 5.20 18.37 23.76
CA THR A 319 5.88 19.04 24.87
C THR A 319 5.37 20.48 25.02
N MET A 320 5.24 21.22 23.92
CA MET A 320 4.69 22.59 23.94
C MET A 320 3.26 22.61 24.48
N VAL A 321 2.42 21.64 24.10
CA VAL A 321 1.05 21.53 24.62
C VAL A 321 1.06 21.28 26.13
N ILE A 322 1.86 20.32 26.60
CA ILE A 322 1.96 20.00 28.03
C ILE A 322 2.48 21.21 28.83
N VAL A 323 3.59 21.80 28.39
CA VAL A 323 4.20 22.98 29.06
C VAL A 323 3.24 24.18 29.02
N GLY A 324 2.52 24.37 27.92
CA GLY A 324 1.52 25.43 27.80
C GLY A 324 0.36 25.26 28.80
N ILE A 325 -0.16 24.03 28.92
CA ILE A 325 -1.22 23.72 29.91
C ILE A 325 -0.72 23.98 31.35
N LEU A 326 0.45 23.44 31.68
CA LEU A 326 1.04 23.66 33.01
C LEU A 326 1.37 25.14 33.24
N GLY A 327 1.82 25.84 32.23
CA GLY A 327 2.16 27.25 32.25
C GLY A 327 0.95 28.15 32.54
N ILE A 328 -0.28 27.74 32.19
CA ILE A 328 -1.51 28.49 32.51
C ILE A 328 -1.69 28.61 34.03
N PHE A 329 -1.35 27.59 34.79
CA PHE A 329 -1.46 27.59 36.26
C PHE A 329 -0.42 28.46 36.95
N ILE A 330 0.73 28.71 36.30
CA ILE A 330 1.81 29.56 36.82
C ILE A 330 1.63 31.01 36.35
N SER A 331 1.40 31.17 35.06
CA SER A 331 1.17 32.47 34.43
C SER A 331 0.35 32.28 33.13
N PRO A 332 -0.96 32.60 33.16
CA PRO A 332 -1.86 32.39 32.05
C PRO A 332 -1.35 32.97 30.72
N ARG A 333 -0.76 34.17 30.79
CA ARG A 333 -0.24 34.86 29.60
C ARG A 333 0.82 34.05 28.85
N TYR A 334 1.78 33.44 29.58
CA TYR A 334 2.82 32.60 28.96
C TYR A 334 2.27 31.25 28.54
N GLY A 335 1.38 30.65 29.34
CA GLY A 335 0.74 29.37 28.98
C GLY A 335 -0.04 29.48 27.69
N TYR A 336 -0.88 30.48 27.53
CA TYR A 336 -1.64 30.70 26.28
C TYR A 336 -0.72 31.01 25.08
N GLY A 337 0.39 31.76 25.26
CA GLY A 337 1.36 32.02 24.24
C GLY A 337 2.01 30.75 23.70
N ILE A 338 2.39 29.82 24.59
CA ILE A 338 2.98 28.53 24.20
C ILE A 338 1.95 27.66 23.47
N LEU A 339 0.71 27.60 23.96
CA LEU A 339 -0.37 26.85 23.30
C LEU A 339 -0.69 27.41 21.91
N LEU A 340 -0.72 28.73 21.76
CA LEU A 340 -0.91 29.36 20.47
C LEU A 340 0.23 28.99 19.50
N GLY A 341 1.47 28.99 19.98
CA GLY A 341 2.64 28.55 19.19
C GLY A 341 2.51 27.10 18.75
N ALA A 342 2.08 26.19 19.63
CA ALA A 342 1.82 24.80 19.28
C ALA A 342 0.70 24.65 18.24
N CYS A 343 -0.39 25.40 18.39
CA CYS A 343 -1.48 25.44 17.42
C CYS A 343 -1.03 25.98 16.03
N LEU A 344 -0.24 27.02 15.99
CA LEU A 344 0.29 27.57 14.76
C LEU A 344 1.20 26.59 14.05
N LEU A 345 2.08 25.90 14.77
CA LEU A 345 2.90 24.82 14.22
C LEU A 345 2.03 23.69 13.67
N TRP A 346 1.01 23.27 14.42
CA TRP A 346 0.10 22.23 13.98
C TRP A 346 -0.68 22.63 12.72
N LEU A 347 -1.15 23.86 12.64
CA LEU A 347 -1.86 24.40 11.47
C LEU A 347 -1.00 24.35 10.20
N THR A 348 0.33 24.50 10.31
CA THR A 348 1.22 24.36 9.13
C THR A 348 1.14 22.96 8.51
N SER A 349 0.84 21.93 9.31
CA SER A 349 0.66 20.56 8.80
C SER A 349 -0.60 20.38 7.94
N LEU A 350 -1.59 21.29 8.10
CA LEU A 350 -2.85 21.25 7.36
C LEU A 350 -2.77 21.95 5.98
N ILE A 351 -1.68 22.66 5.70
CA ILE A 351 -1.53 23.43 4.43
C ILE A 351 -1.62 22.50 3.21
N ASN A 352 -1.03 21.30 3.29
CA ASN A 352 -1.05 20.36 2.19
C ASN A 352 -2.43 19.74 1.92
N PRO A 353 -3.15 19.20 2.93
CA PRO A 353 -4.53 18.75 2.74
C PRO A 353 -5.43 19.83 2.16
N LEU A 354 -5.30 21.08 2.62
CA LEU A 354 -6.06 22.21 2.10
C LEU A 354 -5.69 22.56 0.65
N SER A 355 -4.41 22.56 0.30
CA SER A 355 -3.97 22.86 -1.08
C SER A 355 -4.46 21.82 -2.07
N ILE A 356 -4.48 20.54 -1.68
CA ILE A 356 -5.01 19.45 -2.48
C ILE A 356 -6.53 19.59 -2.61
N LEU A 357 -7.24 19.91 -1.53
CA LEU A 357 -8.67 20.18 -1.55
C LEU A 357 -9.02 21.32 -2.51
N ILE A 358 -8.29 22.43 -2.44
CA ILE A 358 -8.51 23.58 -3.33
C ILE A 358 -8.28 23.22 -4.80
N LYS A 359 -7.24 22.45 -5.10
CA LYS A 359 -6.98 21.96 -6.46
C LYS A 359 -8.12 21.08 -6.97
N GLN A 360 -8.67 20.22 -6.15
CA GLN A 360 -9.78 19.33 -6.54
C GLN A 360 -11.10 20.07 -6.69
N LEU A 361 -11.40 21.03 -5.81
CA LEU A 361 -12.57 21.87 -5.96
C LEU A 361 -12.51 22.70 -7.26
N LYS A 362 -11.31 23.15 -7.67
CA LYS A 362 -11.10 23.80 -8.97
C LYS A 362 -11.31 22.82 -10.14
N HIS A 363 -10.86 21.58 -10.03
CA HIS A 363 -11.11 20.56 -11.07
C HIS A 363 -12.58 20.15 -11.16
N GLN A 364 -13.29 20.03 -10.03
CA GLN A 364 -14.73 19.75 -10.06
C GLN A 364 -15.54 20.86 -10.71
N LYS A 365 -15.17 22.14 -10.52
CA LYS A 365 -15.84 23.24 -11.23
C LYS A 365 -15.65 23.19 -12.75
N GLN A 366 -14.56 22.62 -13.26
CA GLN A 366 -14.35 22.44 -14.70
C GLN A 366 -15.16 21.30 -15.32
N PHE A 367 -15.73 20.40 -14.50
CA PHE A 367 -16.61 19.32 -14.96
C PHE A 367 -18.09 19.67 -14.94
N PHE A 368 -18.46 20.83 -14.33
CA PHE A 368 -19.84 21.31 -14.25
C PHE A 368 -20.08 22.58 -15.08
N MET A 369 -19.10 23.04 -15.84
CA MET A 369 -19.19 24.02 -16.91
C MET A 369 -18.98 23.33 -18.27
#